data_2939d43e09588200db079fc0cefb1142
#
_entry.id   2939d43e09588200db079fc0cefb1142
#
_cell.length_a   1.000
_cell.length_b   1.000
_cell.length_c   1.000
_cell.angle_alpha   90.00
_cell.angle_beta   90.00
_cell.angle_gamma   90.00
#
_symmetry.space_group_name_H-M   'P 1'
#
loop_
_entity.id
_entity.type
_entity.pdbx_description
1 polymer ?
#
loop_
_entity_poly.entity_id
_entity_poly.type
_entity_poly.pdbx_seq_one_letter_code
_entity_poly.pdbx_strand_id
1 'polypeptide(L)'
;WENFKTDYFEGMEELAEGFADDNPLSGSASYEIFLNNIEEQDKIVERLEGMEGVRKVRYSSTAVAGLTSAGKMVGAMSAVIICVLLAVAVFLISNTISVAAAFRRRENEIMRLIGATNYMIRAPFVVEGVLLGALGAAVPLAGMYALYQRAVIYISEHYQMLTGMFEPIPLGNIFPYMAATAGCLGVGIGFFVSYFTIHRHLKV
;
A
#
# COMPACT_ATOMS: atom_id res chain seq x y z
N TRP A 1 3.30 22.42 -33.82
CA TRP A 1 4.42 22.35 -34.79
C TRP A 1 5.74 22.74 -34.13
N GLU A 2 5.79 23.80 -33.36
CA GLU A 2 7.01 24.23 -32.67
C GLU A 2 7.55 23.17 -31.71
N ASN A 3 6.72 22.58 -30.88
CA ASN A 3 7.12 21.50 -29.97
C ASN A 3 7.63 20.27 -30.74
N PHE A 4 7.00 19.94 -31.85
CA PHE A 4 7.44 18.85 -32.73
C PHE A 4 8.81 19.14 -33.37
N LYS A 5 9.07 20.40 -33.76
CA LYS A 5 10.39 20.83 -34.24
C LYS A 5 11.44 20.63 -33.18
N THR A 6 11.18 21.04 -31.95
CA THR A 6 12.15 20.95 -30.84
C THR A 6 12.47 19.50 -30.48
N ASP A 7 11.44 18.62 -30.44
CA ASP A 7 11.61 17.24 -30.00
C ASP A 7 12.23 16.31 -31.03
N TYR A 8 11.95 16.54 -32.36
CA TYR A 8 12.35 15.61 -33.41
C TYR A 8 13.46 16.11 -34.32
N PHE A 9 13.72 17.43 -34.35
CA PHE A 9 14.74 18.04 -35.19
C PHE A 9 15.87 18.66 -34.35
N GLU A 10 16.00 18.32 -33.08
CA GLU A 10 17.11 18.75 -32.25
C GLU A 10 18.45 18.30 -32.87
N GLY A 11 19.27 19.24 -33.32
CA GLY A 11 20.52 18.99 -34.03
C GLY A 11 20.41 18.79 -35.55
N MET A 12 19.23 18.96 -36.18
CA MET A 12 18.99 18.87 -37.61
C MET A 12 18.13 20.06 -38.14
N GLU A 13 18.52 21.27 -37.74
CA GLU A 13 17.75 22.50 -38.03
C GLU A 13 17.54 22.79 -39.53
N GLU A 14 18.53 22.43 -40.38
CA GLU A 14 18.41 22.56 -41.83
C GLU A 14 17.28 21.71 -42.43
N LEU A 15 16.99 20.55 -41.84
CA LEU A 15 15.87 19.71 -42.26
C LEU A 15 14.51 20.31 -41.81
N ALA A 16 14.50 20.98 -40.67
CA ALA A 16 13.29 21.65 -40.17
C ALA A 16 12.91 22.88 -41.04
N GLU A 17 13.91 23.58 -41.60
CA GLU A 17 13.68 24.71 -42.53
C GLU A 17 13.05 24.24 -43.86
N GLY A 18 13.38 23.04 -44.35
CA GLY A 18 12.77 22.48 -45.55
C GLY A 18 11.25 22.25 -45.45
N PHE A 19 10.68 22.21 -44.25
CA PHE A 19 9.25 22.07 -43.97
C PHE A 19 8.60 23.39 -43.52
N ALA A 20 9.31 24.51 -43.57
CA ALA A 20 8.81 25.80 -43.06
C ALA A 20 7.55 26.30 -43.82
N ASP A 21 7.49 26.06 -45.11
CA ASP A 21 6.39 26.51 -45.99
C ASP A 21 5.31 25.44 -46.19
N ASP A 22 5.59 24.18 -45.96
CA ASP A 22 4.66 23.05 -46.10
C ASP A 22 4.57 22.26 -44.81
N ASN A 23 3.78 22.76 -43.87
CA ASN A 23 3.57 22.07 -42.58
C ASN A 23 2.68 20.84 -42.79
N PRO A 24 3.21 19.60 -42.76
CA PRO A 24 2.43 18.39 -42.96
C PRO A 24 1.43 18.11 -41.82
N LEU A 25 1.52 18.84 -40.73
CA LEU A 25 0.66 18.72 -39.55
C LEU A 25 -0.38 19.87 -39.48
N SER A 26 -0.47 20.74 -40.50
CA SER A 26 -1.33 21.94 -40.49
C SER A 26 -2.84 21.65 -40.34
N GLY A 27 -3.29 20.44 -40.44
CA GLY A 27 -4.67 20.02 -40.21
C GLY A 27 -4.84 18.95 -39.13
N SER A 28 -3.79 18.66 -38.34
CA SER A 28 -3.86 17.62 -37.33
C SER A 28 -3.39 18.14 -35.97
N ALA A 29 -4.31 18.16 -35.01
CA ALA A 29 -3.98 18.37 -33.61
C ALA A 29 -3.69 17.01 -32.94
N SER A 30 -2.66 16.96 -32.10
CA SER A 30 -2.42 15.82 -31.21
C SER A 30 -2.65 16.24 -29.76
N TYR A 31 -3.32 15.39 -29.03
CA TYR A 31 -3.60 15.59 -27.61
C TYR A 31 -3.00 14.44 -26.80
N GLU A 32 -2.28 14.77 -25.75
CA GLU A 32 -1.89 13.78 -24.74
C GLU A 32 -2.94 13.71 -23.65
N ILE A 33 -3.40 12.49 -23.38
CA ILE A 33 -4.40 12.23 -22.34
C ILE A 33 -3.75 11.41 -21.23
N PHE A 34 -3.71 11.97 -20.04
CA PHE A 34 -3.19 11.31 -18.85
C PHE A 34 -4.33 10.61 -18.11
N LEU A 35 -4.14 9.32 -17.82
CA LEU A 35 -5.11 8.51 -17.11
C LEU A 35 -4.70 8.35 -15.64
N ASN A 36 -5.63 8.58 -14.73
CA ASN A 36 -5.42 8.32 -13.32
C ASN A 36 -5.50 6.82 -12.97
N ASN A 37 -6.21 6.05 -13.80
CA ASN A 37 -6.37 4.61 -13.62
C ASN A 37 -6.11 3.88 -14.94
N ILE A 38 -5.07 3.06 -14.93
CA ILE A 38 -4.63 2.28 -16.09
C ILE A 38 -5.67 1.21 -16.48
N GLU A 39 -6.44 0.69 -15.50
CA GLU A 39 -7.44 -0.37 -15.77
C GLU A 39 -8.62 0.13 -16.63
N GLU A 40 -8.84 1.44 -16.73
CA GLU A 40 -9.90 2.03 -17.53
C GLU A 40 -9.46 2.40 -18.95
N GLN A 41 -8.19 2.18 -19.30
CA GLN A 41 -7.62 2.58 -20.58
C GLN A 41 -8.42 2.03 -21.76
N ASP A 42 -8.77 0.75 -21.77
CA ASP A 42 -9.47 0.12 -22.89
C ASP A 42 -10.83 0.76 -23.14
N LYS A 43 -11.57 1.10 -22.07
CA LYS A 43 -12.88 1.79 -22.18
C LYS A 43 -12.75 3.21 -22.72
N ILE A 44 -11.68 3.90 -22.34
CA ILE A 44 -11.42 5.28 -22.77
C ILE A 44 -10.98 5.28 -24.24
N VAL A 45 -10.11 4.34 -24.61
CA VAL A 45 -9.70 4.16 -26.02
C VAL A 45 -10.89 3.88 -26.92
N GLU A 46 -11.77 2.94 -26.54
CA GLU A 46 -12.98 2.63 -27.30
C GLU A 46 -13.90 3.86 -27.47
N ARG A 47 -14.03 4.66 -26.42
CA ARG A 47 -14.80 5.93 -26.51
C ARG A 47 -14.14 6.96 -27.42
N LEU A 48 -12.82 7.10 -27.36
CA LEU A 48 -12.08 8.05 -28.18
C LEU A 48 -12.09 7.65 -29.66
N GLU A 49 -11.94 6.36 -29.96
CA GLU A 49 -12.03 5.84 -31.33
C GLU A 49 -13.43 6.01 -31.94
N GLY A 50 -14.48 6.04 -31.13
CA GLY A 50 -15.86 6.30 -31.54
C GLY A 50 -16.21 7.79 -31.72
N MET A 51 -15.30 8.72 -31.40
CA MET A 51 -15.58 10.17 -31.56
C MET A 51 -15.32 10.66 -32.98
N GLU A 52 -16.27 11.47 -33.53
CA GLU A 52 -16.06 12.14 -34.79
C GLU A 52 -14.87 13.09 -34.74
N GLY A 53 -13.95 12.96 -35.69
CA GLY A 53 -12.75 13.79 -35.78
C GLY A 53 -11.47 13.12 -35.21
N VAL A 54 -11.57 12.01 -34.53
CA VAL A 54 -10.40 11.25 -34.07
C VAL A 54 -9.90 10.33 -35.19
N ARG A 55 -8.69 10.62 -35.68
CA ARG A 55 -8.08 9.85 -36.77
C ARG A 55 -7.41 8.57 -36.26
N LYS A 56 -6.71 8.64 -35.11
CA LYS A 56 -5.97 7.53 -34.57
C LYS A 56 -5.68 7.76 -33.08
N VAL A 57 -5.94 6.77 -32.26
CA VAL A 57 -5.51 6.73 -30.86
C VAL A 57 -4.21 5.88 -30.78
N ARG A 58 -3.15 6.47 -30.23
CA ARG A 58 -1.90 5.73 -29.96
C ARG A 58 -1.84 5.41 -28.49
N TYR A 59 -1.79 4.13 -28.16
CA TYR A 59 -1.64 3.64 -26.81
C TYR A 59 -0.84 2.35 -26.80
N SER A 60 -0.22 2.05 -25.67
CA SER A 60 0.58 0.84 -25.53
C SER A 60 -0.22 -0.24 -24.78
N SER A 61 -1.07 -0.95 -25.51
CA SER A 61 -1.89 -2.04 -24.95
C SER A 61 -1.04 -3.14 -24.29
N THR A 62 0.09 -3.49 -24.92
CA THR A 62 0.97 -4.55 -24.40
C THR A 62 1.65 -4.14 -23.09
N ALA A 63 2.10 -2.88 -22.99
CA ALA A 63 2.72 -2.39 -21.77
C ALA A 63 1.71 -2.32 -20.61
N VAL A 64 0.50 -1.84 -20.90
CA VAL A 64 -0.59 -1.75 -19.91
C VAL A 64 -1.06 -3.13 -19.47
N ALA A 65 -1.29 -4.05 -20.39
CA ALA A 65 -1.64 -5.43 -20.06
C ALA A 65 -0.56 -6.12 -19.23
N GLY A 66 0.71 -5.87 -19.55
CA GLY A 66 1.86 -6.36 -18.81
C GLY A 66 1.90 -5.82 -17.37
N LEU A 67 1.76 -4.49 -17.20
CA LEU A 67 1.73 -3.87 -15.88
C LEU A 67 0.55 -4.35 -15.03
N THR A 68 -0.64 -4.40 -15.62
CA THR A 68 -1.86 -4.86 -14.92
C THR A 68 -1.74 -6.33 -14.50
N SER A 69 -1.22 -7.18 -15.37
CA SER A 69 -1.00 -8.60 -15.06
C SER A 69 0.06 -8.77 -13.97
N ALA A 70 1.18 -8.05 -14.05
CA ALA A 70 2.21 -8.04 -13.01
C ALA A 70 1.66 -7.54 -11.68
N GLY A 71 0.87 -6.46 -11.69
CA GLY A 71 0.21 -5.94 -10.49
C GLY A 71 -0.73 -6.95 -9.84
N LYS A 72 -1.56 -7.64 -10.62
CA LYS A 72 -2.45 -8.70 -10.13
C LYS A 72 -1.67 -9.88 -9.55
N MET A 73 -0.58 -10.30 -10.21
CA MET A 73 0.27 -11.38 -9.73
C MET A 73 0.95 -11.02 -8.39
N VAL A 74 1.53 -9.82 -8.30
CA VAL A 74 2.13 -9.31 -7.05
C VAL A 74 1.07 -9.20 -5.95
N GLY A 75 -0.12 -8.69 -6.28
CA GLY A 75 -1.24 -8.60 -5.34
C GLY A 75 -1.67 -9.96 -4.80
N ALA A 76 -1.81 -10.96 -5.67
CA ALA A 76 -2.16 -12.31 -5.27
C ALA A 76 -1.09 -12.97 -4.38
N MET A 77 0.19 -12.85 -4.75
CA MET A 77 1.31 -13.34 -3.94
C MET A 77 1.35 -12.65 -2.57
N SER A 78 1.17 -11.33 -2.53
CA SER A 78 1.12 -10.56 -1.29
C SER A 78 -0.03 -11.01 -0.40
N ALA A 79 -1.22 -11.25 -0.97
CA ALA A 79 -2.38 -11.74 -0.22
C ALA A 79 -2.11 -13.10 0.43
N VAL A 80 -1.46 -14.03 -0.28
CA VAL A 80 -1.07 -15.34 0.29
C VAL A 80 -0.09 -15.17 1.45
N ILE A 81 0.93 -14.34 1.28
CA ILE A 81 1.92 -14.07 2.33
C ILE A 81 1.24 -13.44 3.55
N ILE A 82 0.37 -12.46 3.36
CA ILE A 82 -0.38 -11.82 4.43
C ILE A 82 -1.24 -12.83 5.18
N CYS A 83 -1.96 -13.72 4.48
CA CYS A 83 -2.76 -14.77 5.11
C CYS A 83 -1.92 -15.72 5.97
N VAL A 84 -0.75 -16.13 5.48
CA VAL A 84 0.17 -17.01 6.23
C VAL A 84 0.70 -16.29 7.48
N LEU A 85 1.16 -15.04 7.34
CA LEU A 85 1.67 -14.25 8.46
C LEU A 85 0.57 -13.99 9.50
N LEU A 86 -0.65 -13.73 9.06
CA LEU A 86 -1.80 -13.55 9.95
C LEU A 86 -2.13 -14.84 10.72
N ALA A 87 -2.10 -15.99 10.05
CA ALA A 87 -2.30 -17.28 10.71
C ALA A 87 -1.23 -17.55 11.78
N VAL A 88 0.04 -17.25 11.48
CA VAL A 88 1.14 -17.37 12.43
C VAL A 88 0.96 -16.40 13.61
N ALA A 89 0.59 -15.15 13.36
CA ALA A 89 0.34 -14.16 14.41
C ALA A 89 -0.79 -14.60 15.35
N VAL A 90 -1.93 -15.07 14.78
CA VAL A 90 -3.05 -15.61 15.56
C VAL A 90 -2.61 -16.79 16.42
N PHE A 91 -1.82 -17.70 15.87
CA PHE A 91 -1.29 -18.85 16.59
C PHE A 91 -0.37 -18.43 17.76
N LEU A 92 0.57 -17.50 17.50
CA LEU A 92 1.49 -17.03 18.53
C LEU A 92 0.77 -16.30 19.67
N ILE A 93 -0.13 -15.36 19.34
CA ILE A 93 -0.92 -14.63 20.35
C ILE A 93 -1.77 -15.62 21.17
N SER A 94 -2.45 -16.55 20.49
CA SER A 94 -3.27 -17.55 21.14
C SER A 94 -2.45 -18.43 22.09
N ASN A 95 -1.26 -18.86 21.68
CA ASN A 95 -0.36 -19.65 22.51
C ASN A 95 0.13 -18.85 23.72
N THR A 96 0.56 -17.60 23.53
CA THR A 96 1.03 -16.71 24.61
C THR A 96 -0.05 -16.52 25.67
N ILE A 97 -1.29 -16.22 25.25
CA ILE A 97 -2.42 -16.02 26.17
C ILE A 97 -2.81 -17.31 26.88
N SER A 98 -2.76 -18.45 26.17
CA SER A 98 -3.05 -19.77 26.79
C SER A 98 -2.06 -20.11 27.90
N VAL A 99 -0.77 -19.83 27.64
CA VAL A 99 0.29 -20.03 28.63
C VAL A 99 0.09 -19.08 29.81
N ALA A 100 -0.16 -17.78 29.58
CA ALA A 100 -0.42 -16.81 30.63
C ALA A 100 -1.61 -17.21 31.51
N ALA A 101 -2.71 -17.67 30.87
CA ALA A 101 -3.91 -18.14 31.57
C ALA A 101 -3.62 -19.40 32.42
N ALA A 102 -2.78 -20.31 31.92
CA ALA A 102 -2.39 -21.50 32.64
C ALA A 102 -1.56 -21.16 33.87
N PHE A 103 -0.60 -20.23 33.79
CA PHE A 103 0.20 -19.76 34.92
C PHE A 103 -0.66 -19.11 36.01
N ARG A 104 -1.70 -18.37 35.65
CA ARG A 104 -2.60 -17.66 36.57
C ARG A 104 -3.84 -18.47 36.94
N ARG A 105 -3.86 -19.78 36.67
CA ARG A 105 -5.03 -20.63 36.88
C ARG A 105 -5.52 -20.62 38.31
N ARG A 106 -4.62 -20.72 39.28
CA ARG A 106 -4.93 -20.74 40.70
C ARG A 106 -5.51 -19.41 41.20
N GLU A 107 -4.98 -18.30 40.71
CA GLU A 107 -5.53 -16.96 41.02
C GLU A 107 -6.93 -16.79 40.43
N ASN A 108 -7.15 -17.26 39.21
CA ASN A 108 -8.43 -17.22 38.53
C ASN A 108 -9.52 -18.09 39.24
N GLU A 109 -9.09 -19.24 39.78
CA GLU A 109 -9.97 -20.11 40.59
C GLU A 109 -10.38 -19.43 41.91
N ILE A 110 -9.45 -18.80 42.62
CA ILE A 110 -9.73 -18.04 43.84
C ILE A 110 -10.68 -16.87 43.55
N MET A 111 -10.43 -16.10 42.50
CA MET A 111 -11.31 -15.02 42.08
C MET A 111 -12.75 -15.51 41.79
N ARG A 112 -12.91 -16.68 41.19
CA ARG A 112 -14.21 -17.31 40.97
C ARG A 112 -14.92 -17.66 42.28
N LEU A 113 -14.18 -18.17 43.24
CA LEU A 113 -14.75 -18.56 44.56
C LEU A 113 -15.29 -17.35 45.35
N ILE A 114 -14.64 -16.19 45.23
CA ILE A 114 -15.09 -14.95 45.89
C ILE A 114 -16.13 -14.18 45.07
N GLY A 115 -16.64 -14.76 43.92
CA GLY A 115 -17.76 -14.21 43.18
C GLY A 115 -17.36 -13.24 42.07
N ALA A 116 -16.10 -13.22 41.62
CA ALA A 116 -15.66 -12.39 40.48
C ALA A 116 -16.41 -12.78 39.19
N THR A 117 -16.80 -11.79 38.41
CA THR A 117 -17.46 -12.01 37.12
C THR A 117 -16.46 -12.52 36.07
N ASN A 118 -16.97 -13.30 35.13
CA ASN A 118 -16.13 -13.81 34.03
C ASN A 118 -15.44 -12.69 33.24
N TYR A 119 -16.00 -11.50 33.21
CA TYR A 119 -15.41 -10.34 32.54
C TYR A 119 -14.16 -9.87 33.30
N MET A 120 -14.21 -9.79 34.65
CA MET A 120 -13.05 -9.38 35.45
C MET A 120 -11.87 -10.34 35.31
N ILE A 121 -12.14 -11.64 35.16
CA ILE A 121 -11.10 -12.66 34.98
C ILE A 121 -10.49 -12.58 33.57
N ARG A 122 -11.25 -12.21 32.56
CA ARG A 122 -10.82 -12.15 31.16
C ARG A 122 -10.13 -10.85 30.78
N ALA A 123 -10.51 -9.73 31.40
CA ALA A 123 -10.04 -8.39 31.07
C ALA A 123 -8.49 -8.28 30.99
N PRO A 124 -7.70 -8.78 31.96
CA PRO A 124 -6.24 -8.64 31.90
C PRO A 124 -5.63 -9.33 30.68
N PHE A 125 -6.16 -10.49 30.28
CA PHE A 125 -5.65 -11.22 29.11
C PHE A 125 -6.00 -10.52 27.78
N VAL A 126 -7.16 -9.88 27.72
CA VAL A 126 -7.55 -9.08 26.56
C VAL A 126 -6.65 -7.85 26.43
N VAL A 127 -6.38 -7.17 27.54
CA VAL A 127 -5.44 -6.03 27.57
C VAL A 127 -4.04 -6.47 27.14
N GLU A 128 -3.56 -7.62 27.60
CA GLU A 128 -2.26 -8.17 27.20
C GLU A 128 -2.19 -8.42 25.70
N GLY A 129 -3.25 -9.01 25.10
CA GLY A 129 -3.33 -9.20 23.64
C GLY A 129 -3.38 -7.90 22.86
N VAL A 130 -4.11 -6.89 23.33
CA VAL A 130 -4.14 -5.56 22.76
C VAL A 130 -2.76 -4.89 22.80
N LEU A 131 -2.05 -5.00 23.93
CA LEU A 131 -0.70 -4.46 24.07
C LEU A 131 0.28 -5.16 23.12
N LEU A 132 0.21 -6.49 23.01
CA LEU A 132 1.02 -7.24 22.05
C LEU A 132 0.75 -6.80 20.61
N GLY A 133 -0.51 -6.62 20.23
CA GLY A 133 -0.89 -6.14 18.92
C GLY A 133 -0.44 -4.70 18.64
N ALA A 134 -0.58 -3.82 19.64
CA ALA A 134 -0.13 -2.42 19.54
C ALA A 134 1.40 -2.32 19.39
N LEU A 135 2.17 -3.06 20.19
CA LEU A 135 3.63 -3.11 20.08
C LEU A 135 4.09 -3.73 18.76
N GLY A 136 3.39 -4.79 18.31
CA GLY A 136 3.64 -5.43 17.03
C GLY A 136 3.42 -4.50 15.83
N ALA A 137 2.53 -3.52 15.93
CA ALA A 137 2.33 -2.49 14.92
C ALA A 137 3.31 -1.31 15.08
N ALA A 138 3.57 -0.86 16.31
CA ALA A 138 4.38 0.33 16.58
C ALA A 138 5.85 0.15 16.19
N VAL A 139 6.45 -1.01 16.46
CA VAL A 139 7.87 -1.27 16.20
C VAL A 139 8.20 -1.23 14.69
N PRO A 140 7.48 -1.95 13.81
CA PRO A 140 7.70 -1.84 12.37
C PRO A 140 7.43 -0.45 11.80
N LEU A 141 6.40 0.25 12.30
CA LEU A 141 6.10 1.63 11.86
C LEU A 141 7.24 2.59 12.20
N ALA A 142 7.78 2.52 13.41
CA ALA A 142 8.92 3.34 13.82
C ALA A 142 10.15 3.02 12.97
N GLY A 143 10.41 1.74 12.71
CA GLY A 143 11.52 1.29 11.85
C GLY A 143 11.36 1.81 10.41
N MET A 144 10.17 1.68 9.84
CA MET A 144 9.87 2.14 8.49
C MET A 144 10.01 3.67 8.36
N TYR A 145 9.53 4.42 9.36
CA TYR A 145 9.71 5.87 9.41
C TYR A 145 11.19 6.27 9.41
N ALA A 146 11.99 5.64 10.27
CA ALA A 146 13.42 5.93 10.37
C ALA A 146 14.17 5.55 9.09
N LEU A 147 13.86 4.39 8.49
CA LEU A 147 14.46 3.95 7.23
C LEU A 147 14.12 4.87 6.07
N TYR A 148 12.86 5.28 5.96
CA TYR A 148 12.44 6.19 4.89
C TYR A 148 13.14 7.55 5.01
N GLN A 149 13.19 8.14 6.20
CA GLN A 149 13.91 9.41 6.41
C GLN A 149 15.39 9.28 6.02
N ARG A 150 16.05 8.18 6.44
CA ARG A 150 17.45 7.94 6.07
C ARG A 150 17.63 7.77 4.57
N ALA A 151 16.72 7.04 3.92
CA ALA A 151 16.77 6.82 2.47
C ALA A 151 16.59 8.13 1.69
N VAL A 152 15.61 8.97 2.07
CA VAL A 152 15.38 10.26 1.42
C VAL A 152 16.61 11.18 1.55
N ILE A 153 17.18 11.30 2.76
CA ILE A 153 18.39 12.11 2.99
C ILE A 153 19.55 11.58 2.15
N TYR A 154 19.79 10.27 2.16
CA TYR A 154 20.88 9.66 1.41
C TYR A 154 20.77 9.89 -0.11
N ILE A 155 19.56 9.74 -0.66
CA ILE A 155 19.27 9.95 -2.08
C ILE A 155 19.46 11.43 -2.44
N SER A 156 18.98 12.36 -1.63
CA SER A 156 19.09 13.80 -1.88
C SER A 156 20.54 14.30 -1.85
N GLU A 157 21.40 13.70 -1.01
CA GLU A 157 22.80 14.09 -0.89
C GLU A 157 23.68 13.49 -2.01
N HIS A 158 23.40 12.25 -2.44
CA HIS A 158 24.29 11.52 -3.36
C HIS A 158 23.82 11.51 -4.82
N TYR A 159 22.53 11.75 -5.08
CA TYR A 159 21.94 11.62 -6.40
C TYR A 159 21.10 12.83 -6.79
N GLN A 160 21.71 14.01 -6.88
CA GLN A 160 21.04 15.27 -7.27
C GLN A 160 20.31 15.18 -8.62
N MET A 161 20.78 14.33 -9.54
CA MET A 161 20.16 14.12 -10.85
C MET A 161 18.81 13.36 -10.74
N LEU A 162 18.64 12.52 -9.71
CA LEU A 162 17.40 11.80 -9.47
C LEU A 162 16.36 12.63 -8.72
N THR A 163 16.78 13.61 -7.94
CA THR A 163 15.86 14.53 -7.21
C THR A 163 15.06 15.42 -8.16
N GLY A 164 15.54 15.66 -9.39
CA GLY A 164 14.79 16.37 -10.42
C GLY A 164 13.71 15.52 -11.12
N MET A 165 13.84 14.18 -11.09
CA MET A 165 12.89 13.25 -11.71
C MET A 165 11.91 12.62 -10.71
N PHE A 166 12.27 12.55 -9.43
CA PHE A 166 11.43 11.95 -8.37
C PHE A 166 11.23 12.94 -7.24
N GLU A 167 10.04 13.49 -7.12
CA GLU A 167 9.65 14.22 -5.91
C GLU A 167 9.34 13.19 -4.81
N PRO A 168 10.14 13.13 -3.72
CA PRO A 168 9.85 12.21 -2.62
C PRO A 168 8.52 12.60 -1.98
N ILE A 169 7.63 11.63 -1.84
CA ILE A 169 6.30 11.87 -1.27
C ILE A 169 6.47 12.32 0.19
N PRO A 170 5.89 13.46 0.60
CA PRO A 170 6.05 13.97 1.95
C PRO A 170 5.42 13.00 2.96
N LEU A 171 6.24 12.46 3.85
CA LEU A 171 5.81 11.52 4.91
C LEU A 171 4.66 12.07 5.77
N GLY A 172 4.63 13.39 5.97
CA GLY A 172 3.60 14.04 6.79
C GLY A 172 2.17 13.75 6.35
N ASN A 173 1.95 13.51 5.07
CA ASN A 173 0.62 13.27 4.52
C ASN A 173 0.22 11.78 4.55
N ILE A 174 1.17 10.86 4.36
CA ILE A 174 0.88 9.43 4.23
C ILE A 174 1.07 8.67 5.55
N PHE A 175 2.07 9.06 6.34
CA PHE A 175 2.41 8.38 7.59
C PHE A 175 1.25 8.28 8.59
N PRO A 176 0.42 9.32 8.83
CA PRO A 176 -0.72 9.24 9.74
C PRO A 176 -1.74 8.18 9.32
N TYR A 177 -2.02 8.07 8.02
CA TYR A 177 -2.94 7.06 7.49
C TYR A 177 -2.38 5.64 7.63
N MET A 178 -1.08 5.46 7.34
CA MET A 178 -0.40 4.18 7.54
C MET A 178 -0.37 3.78 9.01
N ALA A 179 -0.07 4.72 9.90
CA ALA A 179 -0.04 4.48 11.33
C ALA A 179 -1.43 4.15 11.88
N ALA A 180 -2.47 4.86 11.44
CA ALA A 180 -3.83 4.60 11.85
C ALA A 180 -4.31 3.21 11.38
N THR A 181 -4.08 2.85 10.11
CA THR A 181 -4.48 1.55 9.56
C THR A 181 -3.71 0.40 10.21
N ALA A 182 -2.39 0.51 10.34
CA ALA A 182 -1.57 -0.53 10.96
C ALA A 182 -1.88 -0.67 12.47
N GLY A 183 -2.08 0.45 13.17
CA GLY A 183 -2.48 0.45 14.58
C GLY A 183 -3.86 -0.19 14.79
N CYS A 184 -4.84 0.17 13.95
CA CYS A 184 -6.18 -0.39 14.01
C CYS A 184 -6.18 -1.91 13.74
N LEU A 185 -5.39 -2.37 12.76
CA LEU A 185 -5.23 -3.79 12.46
C LEU A 185 -4.51 -4.52 13.60
N GLY A 186 -3.40 -4.00 14.12
CA GLY A 186 -2.62 -4.63 15.19
C GLY A 186 -3.44 -4.76 16.47
N VAL A 187 -4.06 -3.68 16.93
CA VAL A 187 -4.95 -3.67 18.10
C VAL A 187 -6.17 -4.55 17.86
N GLY A 188 -6.79 -4.49 16.68
CA GLY A 188 -7.93 -5.30 16.31
C GLY A 188 -7.64 -6.79 16.37
N ILE A 189 -6.57 -7.24 15.72
CA ILE A 189 -6.14 -8.64 15.73
C ILE A 189 -5.84 -9.08 17.17
N GLY A 190 -5.07 -8.28 17.92
CA GLY A 190 -4.73 -8.56 19.33
C GLY A 190 -5.98 -8.72 20.20
N PHE A 191 -6.95 -7.83 20.05
CA PHE A 191 -8.22 -7.89 20.77
C PHE A 191 -9.04 -9.14 20.40
N PHE A 192 -9.29 -9.38 19.13
CA PHE A 192 -10.13 -10.48 18.68
C PHE A 192 -9.51 -11.84 19.04
N VAL A 193 -8.24 -12.03 18.76
CA VAL A 193 -7.56 -13.30 19.05
C VAL A 193 -7.55 -13.59 20.55
N SER A 194 -7.22 -12.57 21.35
CA SER A 194 -7.21 -12.68 22.80
C SER A 194 -8.59 -13.03 23.36
N TYR A 195 -9.63 -12.31 22.90
CA TYR A 195 -11.00 -12.54 23.31
C TYR A 195 -11.46 -13.96 22.98
N PHE A 196 -11.22 -14.45 21.76
CA PHE A 196 -11.62 -15.79 21.36
C PHE A 196 -10.83 -16.89 22.10
N THR A 197 -9.51 -16.69 22.27
CA THR A 197 -8.66 -17.66 22.95
C THR A 197 -9.08 -17.84 24.40
N ILE A 198 -9.26 -16.75 25.14
CA ILE A 198 -9.65 -16.84 26.55
C ILE A 198 -11.08 -17.35 26.72
N HIS A 199 -11.96 -17.03 25.77
CA HIS A 199 -13.35 -17.55 25.78
C HIS A 199 -13.37 -19.08 25.63
N ARG A 200 -12.49 -19.64 24.82
CA ARG A 200 -12.38 -21.08 24.61
C ARG A 200 -11.78 -21.79 25.83
N HIS A 201 -10.75 -21.18 26.46
CA HIS A 201 -10.05 -21.77 27.60
C HIS A 201 -10.79 -21.69 28.93
N LEU A 202 -11.64 -20.67 29.13
CA LEU A 202 -12.44 -20.52 30.36
C LEU A 202 -13.81 -21.23 30.32
N LYS A 203 -14.13 -21.94 29.25
CA LYS A 203 -15.36 -22.74 29.12
C LYS A 203 -15.25 -24.16 29.72
N VAL A 204 -14.16 -24.47 30.39
CA VAL A 204 -13.98 -25.74 31.12
C VAL A 204 -14.38 -25.57 32.58
#